data_3d600e6d7be8cc88b9c903f6bef76d9a
#
_entry.id   3d600e6d7be8cc88b9c903f6bef76d9a
#
_cell.length_a   1.000
_cell.length_b   1.000
_cell.length_c   1.000
_cell.angle_alpha   90.00
_cell.angle_beta   90.00
_cell.angle_gamma   90.00
#
_symmetry.space_group_name_H-M   'P 1'
#
loop_
_entity.id
_entity.type
_entity.pdbx_description
1 polymer ?
#
loop_
_entity_poly.entity_id
_entity_poly.type
_entity_poly.pdbx_seq_one_letter_code
_entity_poly.pdbx_strand_id
1 'polypeptide(L)'
;RWYDARVDATLGIPRVRSVAPNPFFDLLVRWEYTVVPKHRFRKFAVVSDRQRYDQMVAERGETSVWFKPAGTKLDVTDLDNFALIEFAVDGELLKITRTTDEHGQVYTVDVGEAVVEAEQPVVMSFTYRSRLRRDGHMVHFDVDRPTKGFELELNYQDAGIAKMKLVDFISSTRRARVSEAPDVAGVKKYTMSYNGWVLPRAGVAFVWILEDESLDKSVQAHETQEGAAQTAGKKRGRENGSARSAKTA
;
A
#
# COMPACT_ATOMS: atom_id res chain seq x y z
N ARG A 1 6.66 0.92 -22.95
CA ARG A 1 5.28 1.30 -22.60
C ARG A 1 4.54 0.08 -22.16
N TRP A 2 3.64 0.23 -21.20
CA TRP A 2 2.73 -0.80 -20.77
C TRP A 2 1.32 -0.44 -21.22
N TYR A 3 0.49 -1.45 -21.42
CA TYR A 3 -0.90 -1.30 -21.80
C TYR A 3 -1.75 -2.19 -20.92
N ASP A 4 -2.95 -1.69 -20.60
CA ASP A 4 -3.97 -2.41 -19.83
C ASP A 4 -3.41 -3.05 -18.54
N ALA A 5 -2.66 -2.22 -17.78
CA ALA A 5 -2.06 -2.67 -16.54
C ALA A 5 -3.13 -2.85 -15.46
N ARG A 6 -3.11 -4.03 -14.85
CA ARG A 6 -3.99 -4.42 -13.76
C ARG A 6 -3.19 -4.78 -12.52
N VAL A 7 -3.65 -4.32 -11.37
CA VAL A 7 -3.10 -4.62 -10.05
C VAL A 7 -4.18 -5.24 -9.19
N ASP A 8 -3.96 -6.47 -8.74
CA ASP A 8 -4.76 -7.14 -7.73
C ASP A 8 -3.94 -7.22 -6.45
N ALA A 9 -4.39 -6.55 -5.39
CA ALA A 9 -3.68 -6.47 -4.12
C ALA A 9 -4.55 -6.95 -2.95
N THR A 10 -3.92 -7.67 -2.02
CA THR A 10 -4.54 -8.09 -0.75
C THR A 10 -3.67 -7.65 0.41
N LEU A 11 -4.27 -6.93 1.35
CA LEU A 11 -3.65 -6.49 2.58
C LEU A 11 -4.28 -7.22 3.76
N GLY A 12 -3.46 -7.88 4.57
CA GLY A 12 -3.93 -8.65 5.72
C GLY A 12 -2.94 -8.67 6.87
N ILE A 13 -3.37 -9.19 8.00
CA ILE A 13 -2.49 -9.42 9.15
C ILE A 13 -1.75 -10.75 8.94
N PRO A 14 -0.41 -10.79 9.12
CA PRO A 14 0.35 -12.02 9.01
C PRO A 14 -0.20 -13.11 9.94
N ARG A 15 -0.41 -14.32 9.40
CA ARG A 15 -0.94 -15.47 10.15
C ARG A 15 0.14 -16.10 11.07
N VAL A 16 0.93 -15.30 11.75
CA VAL A 16 1.88 -15.77 12.75
C VAL A 16 1.19 -15.78 14.10
N ARG A 17 1.22 -16.91 14.81
CA ARG A 17 0.75 -17.01 16.20
C ARG A 17 1.73 -16.24 17.10
N SER A 18 1.50 -14.95 17.27
CA SER A 18 2.22 -14.10 18.22
C SER A 18 1.26 -13.68 19.33
N VAL A 19 1.75 -13.63 20.56
CA VAL A 19 1.01 -13.14 21.73
C VAL A 19 0.86 -11.62 21.68
N ALA A 20 1.75 -10.91 20.98
CA ALA A 20 1.70 -9.46 20.77
C ALA A 20 1.07 -9.10 19.43
N PRO A 21 0.39 -7.93 19.32
CA PRO A 21 -0.09 -7.43 18.04
C PRO A 21 1.06 -7.35 17.03
N ASN A 22 0.86 -7.92 15.85
CA ASN A 22 1.87 -7.86 14.79
C ASN A 22 1.97 -6.43 14.27
N PRO A 23 3.16 -5.78 14.29
CA PRO A 23 3.33 -4.40 13.84
C PRO A 23 3.32 -4.27 12.30
N PHE A 24 3.17 -5.38 11.58
CA PHE A 24 3.21 -5.40 10.14
C PHE A 24 1.91 -5.93 9.52
N PHE A 25 1.66 -5.51 8.29
CA PHE A 25 0.78 -6.17 7.34
C PHE A 25 1.59 -7.04 6.38
N ASP A 26 0.98 -8.14 5.92
CA ASP A 26 1.38 -8.82 4.70
C ASP A 26 0.59 -8.23 3.53
N LEU A 27 1.30 -7.75 2.52
CA LEU A 27 0.76 -7.26 1.26
C LEU A 27 1.14 -8.26 0.16
N LEU A 28 0.14 -8.88 -0.45
CA LEU A 28 0.30 -9.70 -1.65
C LEU A 28 -0.18 -8.89 -2.85
N VAL A 29 0.65 -8.78 -3.90
CA VAL A 29 0.32 -7.98 -5.08
C VAL A 29 0.62 -8.78 -6.34
N ARG A 30 -0.36 -8.84 -7.25
CA ARG A 30 -0.21 -9.32 -8.62
C ARG A 30 -0.33 -8.15 -9.57
N TRP A 31 0.67 -8.00 -10.42
CA TRP A 31 0.64 -7.12 -11.58
C TRP A 31 0.45 -7.94 -12.85
N GLU A 32 -0.33 -7.40 -13.78
CA GLU A 32 -0.49 -7.92 -15.13
C GLU A 32 -0.54 -6.75 -16.10
N TYR A 33 0.20 -6.81 -17.20
CA TYR A 33 0.22 -5.75 -18.21
C TYR A 33 0.70 -6.28 -19.56
N THR A 34 0.23 -5.64 -20.64
CA THR A 34 0.70 -5.92 -21.99
C THR A 34 1.89 -5.05 -22.34
N VAL A 35 2.94 -5.64 -22.90
CA VAL A 35 4.19 -4.94 -23.27
C VAL A 35 4.84 -5.60 -24.48
N VAL A 36 5.55 -4.80 -25.31
CA VAL A 36 6.55 -5.33 -26.24
C VAL A 36 7.90 -5.35 -25.53
N PRO A 37 8.44 -6.52 -25.20
CA PRO A 37 9.72 -6.65 -24.49
C PRO A 37 10.85 -6.02 -25.30
N LYS A 38 11.81 -5.36 -24.62
CA LYS A 38 13.00 -4.78 -25.24
C LYS A 38 14.30 -5.37 -24.71
N HIS A 39 14.18 -6.14 -23.62
CA HIS A 39 15.32 -6.74 -22.94
C HIS A 39 15.00 -8.18 -22.56
N ARG A 40 15.97 -9.04 -22.74
CA ARG A 40 15.88 -10.46 -22.39
C ARG A 40 15.69 -10.70 -20.90
N PHE A 41 16.31 -9.87 -20.06
CA PHE A 41 16.22 -10.04 -18.61
C PHE A 41 15.31 -9.00 -17.98
N ARG A 42 14.31 -9.46 -17.23
CA ARG A 42 13.49 -8.64 -16.35
C ARG A 42 14.02 -8.75 -14.94
N LYS A 43 14.24 -7.62 -14.27
CA LYS A 43 14.81 -7.58 -12.92
C LYS A 43 13.87 -6.90 -11.93
N PHE A 44 13.90 -7.39 -10.70
CA PHE A 44 13.16 -6.86 -9.55
C PHE A 44 14.14 -6.78 -8.39
N ALA A 45 14.19 -5.65 -7.70
CA ALA A 45 15.09 -5.45 -6.59
C ALA A 45 14.36 -4.86 -5.39
N VAL A 46 14.72 -5.29 -4.17
CA VAL A 46 14.38 -4.59 -2.95
C VAL A 46 15.67 -4.25 -2.23
N VAL A 47 15.83 -2.97 -1.85
CA VAL A 47 17.06 -2.44 -1.29
C VAL A 47 16.80 -1.55 -0.09
N SER A 48 17.74 -1.53 0.88
CA SER A 48 17.71 -0.67 2.07
C SER A 48 18.64 0.54 1.96
N ASP A 49 19.62 0.49 1.06
CA ASP A 49 20.55 1.57 0.79
C ASP A 49 19.99 2.56 -0.22
N ARG A 50 19.98 3.84 0.11
CA ARG A 50 19.42 4.91 -0.72
C ARG A 50 20.24 5.16 -1.98
N GLN A 51 21.56 5.13 -1.90
CA GLN A 51 22.42 5.37 -3.04
C GLN A 51 22.25 4.27 -4.09
N ARG A 52 22.18 3.03 -3.64
CA ARG A 52 21.92 1.87 -4.50
C ARG A 52 20.55 1.95 -5.17
N TYR A 53 19.52 2.36 -4.43
CA TYR A 53 18.20 2.60 -5.00
C TYR A 53 18.26 3.63 -6.14
N ASP A 54 18.88 4.79 -5.88
CA ASP A 54 18.97 5.88 -6.86
C ASP A 54 19.78 5.43 -8.11
N GLN A 55 20.83 4.64 -7.94
CA GLN A 55 21.60 4.03 -9.04
C GLN A 55 20.74 3.10 -9.88
N MET A 56 20.03 2.15 -9.25
CA MET A 56 19.18 1.19 -9.97
C MET A 56 18.02 1.84 -10.71
N VAL A 57 17.45 2.91 -10.14
CA VAL A 57 16.39 3.70 -10.79
C VAL A 57 16.92 4.52 -11.96
N ALA A 58 18.16 5.01 -11.87
CA ALA A 58 18.81 5.76 -12.94
C ALA A 58 19.26 4.87 -14.11
N GLU A 59 19.55 3.59 -13.85
CA GLU A 59 19.83 2.62 -14.90
C GLU A 59 18.59 2.44 -15.78
N ARG A 60 18.74 2.74 -17.07
CA ARG A 60 17.66 2.59 -18.07
C ARG A 60 17.42 1.10 -18.37
N GLY A 61 17.14 0.33 -17.34
CA GLY A 61 16.93 -1.10 -17.43
C GLY A 61 15.47 -1.50 -17.20
N GLU A 62 15.20 -2.78 -17.33
CA GLU A 62 13.93 -3.44 -17.04
C GLU A 62 13.86 -3.82 -15.55
N THR A 63 14.32 -2.92 -14.64
CA THR A 63 14.35 -3.18 -13.20
C THR A 63 13.24 -2.41 -12.50
N SER A 64 12.34 -3.11 -11.80
CA SER A 64 11.47 -2.52 -10.79
C SER A 64 12.15 -2.57 -9.44
N VAL A 65 12.20 -1.44 -8.72
CA VAL A 65 12.96 -1.31 -7.48
C VAL A 65 12.07 -0.83 -6.35
N TRP A 66 12.06 -1.57 -5.24
CA TRP A 66 11.41 -1.17 -3.98
C TRP A 66 12.46 -0.71 -2.98
N PHE A 67 12.22 0.45 -2.38
CA PHE A 67 13.07 0.99 -1.32
C PHE A 67 12.43 0.73 0.05
N LYS A 68 13.18 0.07 0.93
CA LYS A 68 12.80 -0.17 2.33
C LYS A 68 13.93 0.33 3.23
N PRO A 69 13.84 1.56 3.73
CA PRO A 69 14.92 2.14 4.53
C PRO A 69 15.20 1.31 5.78
N ALA A 70 16.47 1.23 6.17
CA ALA A 70 16.93 0.45 7.33
C ALA A 70 16.21 0.82 8.65
N GLY A 71 15.74 2.06 8.77
CA GLY A 71 14.94 2.53 9.92
C GLY A 71 13.60 1.81 10.10
N THR A 72 13.11 1.08 9.10
CA THR A 72 11.87 0.28 9.20
C THR A 72 12.02 -0.99 10.01
N LYS A 73 13.24 -1.39 10.37
CA LYS A 73 13.59 -2.66 11.03
C LYS A 73 13.16 -3.90 10.23
N LEU A 74 12.98 -3.76 8.92
CA LEU A 74 12.72 -4.87 8.00
C LEU A 74 14.04 -5.24 7.33
N ASP A 75 14.50 -6.46 7.57
CA ASP A 75 15.62 -7.03 6.81
C ASP A 75 15.17 -7.27 5.36
N VAL A 76 15.75 -6.52 4.43
CA VAL A 76 15.39 -6.58 3.01
C VAL A 76 15.92 -7.85 2.33
N THR A 77 16.76 -8.62 3.01
CA THR A 77 17.29 -9.90 2.50
C THR A 77 16.40 -11.09 2.92
N ASP A 78 15.51 -10.88 3.88
CA ASP A 78 14.59 -11.89 4.37
C ASP A 78 13.40 -12.05 3.43
N LEU A 79 13.13 -13.28 2.99
CA LEU A 79 11.99 -13.64 2.15
C LEU A 79 10.65 -13.34 2.78
N ASP A 80 10.57 -13.36 4.11
CA ASP A 80 9.34 -13.00 4.82
C ASP A 80 9.00 -11.51 4.69
N ASN A 81 10.01 -10.67 4.51
CA ASN A 81 9.83 -9.23 4.37
C ASN A 81 9.61 -8.77 2.93
N PHE A 82 10.15 -9.52 1.97
CA PHE A 82 9.88 -9.36 0.53
C PHE A 82 10.22 -10.63 -0.22
N ALA A 83 9.32 -11.07 -1.11
CA ALA A 83 9.57 -12.18 -2.03
C ALA A 83 8.86 -11.94 -3.35
N LEU A 84 9.58 -12.07 -4.47
CA LEU A 84 8.97 -12.28 -5.78
C LEU A 84 8.59 -13.76 -5.88
N ILE A 85 7.29 -14.02 -6.01
CA ILE A 85 6.71 -15.38 -5.90
C ILE A 85 6.59 -16.03 -7.27
N GLU A 86 6.08 -15.26 -8.25
CA GLU A 86 5.78 -15.73 -9.59
C GLU A 86 6.14 -14.69 -10.63
N PHE A 87 6.52 -15.16 -11.81
CA PHE A 87 6.60 -14.36 -13.02
C PHE A 87 6.17 -15.21 -14.21
N ALA A 88 5.32 -14.66 -15.09
CA ALA A 88 4.85 -15.35 -16.27
C ALA A 88 4.85 -14.43 -17.50
N VAL A 89 5.00 -15.05 -18.68
CA VAL A 89 4.81 -14.45 -20.00
C VAL A 89 3.73 -15.26 -20.72
N ASP A 90 2.66 -14.59 -21.15
CA ASP A 90 1.49 -15.23 -21.80
C ASP A 90 0.92 -16.42 -21.00
N GLY A 91 0.99 -16.33 -19.67
CA GLY A 91 0.52 -17.38 -18.75
C GLY A 91 1.53 -18.49 -18.47
N GLU A 92 2.67 -18.55 -19.17
CA GLU A 92 3.73 -19.50 -18.92
C GLU A 92 4.64 -19.01 -17.79
N LEU A 93 4.76 -19.83 -16.71
CA LEU A 93 5.60 -19.53 -15.56
C LEU A 93 7.08 -19.66 -15.90
N LEU A 94 7.85 -18.63 -15.60
CA LEU A 94 9.29 -18.58 -15.82
C LEU A 94 10.08 -18.72 -14.52
N LYS A 95 11.28 -19.29 -14.63
CA LYS A 95 12.19 -19.48 -13.50
C LYS A 95 12.71 -18.13 -13.00
N ILE A 96 12.55 -17.90 -11.70
CA ILE A 96 13.09 -16.74 -11.00
C ILE A 96 14.44 -17.13 -10.37
N THR A 97 15.47 -16.36 -10.64
CA THR A 97 16.79 -16.49 -10.00
C THR A 97 16.97 -15.36 -9.00
N ARG A 98 17.21 -15.69 -7.73
CA ARG A 98 17.40 -14.72 -6.64
C ARG A 98 18.89 -14.64 -6.26
N THR A 99 19.39 -13.43 -6.09
CA THR A 99 20.69 -13.11 -5.49
C THR A 99 20.49 -12.15 -4.32
N THR A 100 21.34 -12.26 -3.29
CA THR A 100 21.29 -11.40 -2.09
C THR A 100 22.67 -10.90 -1.73
N ASP A 101 22.72 -9.71 -1.18
CA ASP A 101 23.88 -9.13 -0.49
C ASP A 101 23.41 -8.39 0.77
N GLU A 102 24.29 -7.72 1.49
CA GLU A 102 24.00 -7.03 2.75
C GLU A 102 22.97 -5.88 2.63
N HIS A 103 22.76 -5.36 1.43
CA HIS A 103 21.90 -4.20 1.18
C HIS A 103 20.59 -4.53 0.48
N GLY A 104 20.37 -5.80 0.11
CA GLY A 104 19.13 -6.17 -0.56
C GLY A 104 19.14 -7.50 -1.26
N GLN A 105 18.12 -7.68 -2.08
CA GLN A 105 17.97 -8.85 -2.94
C GLN A 105 17.51 -8.43 -4.33
N VAL A 106 18.00 -9.18 -5.33
CA VAL A 106 17.66 -8.98 -6.75
C VAL A 106 17.12 -10.29 -7.30
N TYR A 107 16.01 -10.20 -7.99
CA TYR A 107 15.39 -11.29 -8.73
C TYR A 107 15.57 -11.04 -10.22
N THR A 108 16.01 -12.04 -10.95
CA THR A 108 16.22 -11.99 -12.39
C THR A 108 15.39 -13.08 -13.05
N VAL A 109 14.69 -12.72 -14.10
CA VAL A 109 13.92 -13.63 -14.96
C VAL A 109 14.42 -13.47 -16.39
N ASP A 110 14.72 -14.58 -17.04
CA ASP A 110 15.04 -14.65 -18.48
C ASP A 110 13.74 -14.87 -19.24
N VAL A 111 13.26 -13.85 -19.96
CA VAL A 111 12.05 -13.95 -20.80
C VAL A 111 12.33 -14.59 -22.17
N GLY A 112 13.60 -14.85 -22.50
CA GLY A 112 14.02 -15.47 -23.73
C GLY A 112 14.31 -14.46 -24.86
N GLU A 113 15.37 -14.73 -25.62
CA GLU A 113 15.75 -13.90 -26.76
C GLU A 113 14.67 -13.90 -27.85
N ALA A 114 14.07 -15.06 -28.13
CA ALA A 114 13.03 -15.20 -29.14
C ALA A 114 11.79 -14.31 -28.87
N VAL A 115 11.43 -14.11 -27.58
CA VAL A 115 10.31 -13.22 -27.19
C VAL A 115 10.64 -11.76 -27.48
N VAL A 116 11.91 -11.37 -27.31
CA VAL A 116 12.38 -10.01 -27.60
C VAL A 116 12.47 -9.77 -29.10
N GLU A 117 13.06 -10.72 -29.85
CA GLU A 117 13.24 -10.64 -31.30
C GLU A 117 11.92 -10.65 -32.07
N ALA A 118 10.88 -11.29 -31.52
CA ALA A 118 9.54 -11.30 -32.13
C ALA A 118 8.93 -9.91 -32.24
N GLU A 119 9.35 -8.95 -31.40
CA GLU A 119 8.82 -7.57 -31.33
C GLU A 119 7.29 -7.50 -31.23
N GLN A 120 6.65 -8.54 -30.71
CA GLN A 120 5.20 -8.64 -30.54
C GLN A 120 4.79 -8.28 -29.09
N PRO A 121 3.58 -7.74 -28.89
CA PRO A 121 3.02 -7.60 -27.57
C PRO A 121 2.84 -8.95 -26.88
N VAL A 122 3.26 -9.04 -25.63
CA VAL A 122 3.01 -10.18 -24.74
C VAL A 122 2.39 -9.70 -23.43
N VAL A 123 1.65 -10.59 -22.77
CA VAL A 123 1.13 -10.32 -21.42
C VAL A 123 2.18 -10.77 -20.41
N MET A 124 2.70 -9.85 -19.63
CA MET A 124 3.56 -10.14 -18.49
C MET A 124 2.79 -10.04 -17.21
N SER A 125 2.97 -11.02 -16.31
CA SER A 125 2.45 -10.93 -14.96
C SER A 125 3.49 -11.32 -13.93
N PHE A 126 3.42 -10.70 -12.73
CA PHE A 126 4.25 -11.07 -11.61
C PHE A 126 3.52 -10.87 -10.29
N THR A 127 3.83 -11.75 -9.34
CA THR A 127 3.28 -11.69 -7.98
C THR A 127 4.41 -11.52 -6.98
N TYR A 128 4.26 -10.56 -6.08
CA TYR A 128 5.18 -10.40 -4.96
C TYR A 128 4.46 -10.27 -3.63
N ARG A 129 5.12 -10.70 -2.57
CA ARG A 129 4.73 -10.45 -1.19
C ARG A 129 5.66 -9.43 -0.57
N SER A 130 5.11 -8.53 0.22
CA SER A 130 5.88 -7.51 0.93
C SER A 130 5.28 -7.23 2.30
N ARG A 131 6.11 -7.12 3.35
CA ARG A 131 5.68 -6.60 4.64
C ARG A 131 5.64 -5.09 4.64
N LEU A 132 4.57 -4.54 5.24
CA LEU A 132 4.37 -3.11 5.45
C LEU A 132 4.16 -2.85 6.93
N ARG A 133 4.69 -1.74 7.44
CA ARG A 133 4.37 -1.29 8.80
C ARG A 133 2.92 -0.83 8.89
N ARG A 134 2.19 -1.29 9.92
CA ARG A 134 0.80 -0.88 10.17
C ARG A 134 0.71 0.62 10.51
N ASP A 135 1.64 1.11 11.33
CA ASP A 135 1.78 2.50 11.76
C ASP A 135 2.34 3.44 10.67
N GLY A 136 2.67 2.91 9.48
CA GLY A 136 3.02 3.72 8.32
C GLY A 136 1.81 4.40 7.67
N HIS A 137 0.59 3.92 7.96
CA HIS A 137 -0.71 4.47 7.53
C HIS A 137 -0.86 4.68 6.02
N MET A 138 0.05 4.15 5.19
CA MET A 138 0.01 4.36 3.75
C MET A 138 0.66 3.21 2.98
N VAL A 139 0.06 2.89 1.83
CA VAL A 139 0.68 2.14 0.75
C VAL A 139 0.36 2.84 -0.57
N HIS A 140 1.30 2.81 -1.51
CA HIS A 140 1.08 3.37 -2.84
C HIS A 140 1.41 2.34 -3.93
N PHE A 141 0.72 2.50 -5.06
CA PHE A 141 0.94 1.76 -6.29
C PHE A 141 1.15 2.78 -7.40
N ASP A 142 2.35 2.81 -7.95
CA ASP A 142 2.72 3.68 -9.05
C ASP A 142 3.27 2.87 -10.22
N VAL A 143 3.23 3.45 -11.42
CA VAL A 143 3.75 2.78 -12.61
C VAL A 143 5.19 3.20 -12.87
N ASP A 144 6.03 2.23 -13.25
CA ASP A 144 7.44 2.49 -13.61
C ASP A 144 7.58 3.01 -15.05
N ARG A 145 6.59 2.75 -15.89
CA ARG A 145 6.62 3.07 -17.33
C ARG A 145 5.37 3.82 -17.74
N PRO A 146 5.42 4.60 -18.84
CA PRO A 146 4.21 5.16 -19.43
C PRO A 146 3.20 4.05 -19.71
N THR A 147 2.05 4.10 -19.05
CA THR A 147 1.03 3.05 -19.04
C THR A 147 -0.29 3.61 -19.57
N LYS A 148 -0.91 2.94 -20.53
CA LYS A 148 -2.24 3.27 -21.04
C LYS A 148 -3.24 2.26 -20.55
N GLY A 149 -4.23 2.74 -19.78
CA GLY A 149 -5.14 1.85 -19.06
C GLY A 149 -4.51 1.36 -17.76
N PHE A 150 -5.14 1.69 -16.63
CA PHE A 150 -4.68 1.26 -15.31
C PHE A 150 -5.88 0.88 -14.45
N GLU A 151 -5.91 -0.35 -14.01
CA GLU A 151 -6.92 -0.90 -13.10
C GLU A 151 -6.25 -1.37 -11.83
N LEU A 152 -6.92 -1.15 -10.70
CA LEU A 152 -6.44 -1.61 -9.40
C LEU A 152 -7.60 -2.10 -8.56
N GLU A 153 -7.40 -3.24 -7.92
CA GLU A 153 -8.25 -3.78 -6.88
C GLU A 153 -7.42 -3.97 -5.60
N LEU A 154 -7.91 -3.44 -4.47
CA LEU A 154 -7.32 -3.67 -3.16
C LEU A 154 -8.36 -4.28 -2.22
N ASN A 155 -8.11 -5.51 -1.76
CA ASN A 155 -8.86 -6.16 -0.69
C ASN A 155 -8.10 -5.95 0.63
N TYR A 156 -8.80 -5.42 1.67
CA TYR A 156 -8.22 -5.16 3.01
C TYR A 156 -9.13 -5.65 4.14
N GLN A 157 -9.99 -6.63 3.84
CA GLN A 157 -10.99 -7.15 4.78
C GLN A 157 -10.37 -7.61 6.09
N ASP A 158 -9.24 -8.32 6.03
CA ASP A 158 -8.58 -8.94 7.19
C ASP A 158 -7.43 -8.09 7.75
N ALA A 159 -7.43 -6.79 7.48
CA ALA A 159 -6.34 -5.91 7.87
C ALA A 159 -6.53 -5.21 9.24
N GLY A 160 -7.71 -5.28 9.86
CA GLY A 160 -7.99 -4.53 11.09
C GLY A 160 -7.92 -3.01 10.88
N ILE A 161 -8.37 -2.55 9.70
CA ILE A 161 -8.44 -1.14 9.31
C ILE A 161 -9.87 -0.66 9.53
N ALA A 162 -10.04 0.38 10.38
CA ALA A 162 -11.33 1.00 10.64
C ALA A 162 -11.79 1.86 9.46
N LYS A 163 -10.86 2.63 8.88
CA LYS A 163 -11.16 3.53 7.77
C LYS A 163 -10.00 3.56 6.79
N MET A 164 -10.32 3.46 5.50
CA MET A 164 -9.37 3.62 4.42
C MET A 164 -9.84 4.71 3.46
N LYS A 165 -8.90 5.39 2.82
CA LYS A 165 -9.18 6.38 1.78
C LYS A 165 -8.18 6.21 0.65
N LEU A 166 -8.68 6.26 -0.58
CA LEU A 166 -7.86 6.31 -1.79
C LEU A 166 -7.56 7.77 -2.14
N VAL A 167 -6.30 8.03 -2.49
CA VAL A 167 -5.81 9.33 -3.01
C VAL A 167 -5.15 9.03 -4.35
N ASP A 168 -5.69 9.55 -5.45
CA ASP A 168 -5.04 9.48 -6.75
C ASP A 168 -4.03 10.62 -6.92
N PHE A 169 -2.90 10.34 -7.55
CA PHE A 169 -1.88 11.31 -7.95
C PHE A 169 -1.55 11.17 -9.44
N ILE A 170 -2.57 10.82 -10.23
CA ILE A 170 -2.52 10.77 -11.68
C ILE A 170 -2.74 12.19 -12.20
N SER A 171 -1.67 12.82 -12.72
CA SER A 171 -1.76 14.16 -13.30
C SER A 171 -2.52 14.11 -14.63
N SER A 172 -3.83 14.34 -14.59
CA SER A 172 -4.71 14.29 -15.75
C SER A 172 -5.94 15.16 -15.56
N THR A 173 -6.50 15.65 -16.66
CA THR A 173 -7.82 16.31 -16.68
C THR A 173 -8.99 15.34 -16.49
N ARG A 174 -8.75 14.06 -16.68
CA ARG A 174 -9.73 12.99 -16.43
C ARG A 174 -9.51 12.42 -15.03
N ARG A 175 -10.57 12.22 -14.30
CA ARG A 175 -10.53 11.55 -13.00
C ARG A 175 -10.58 10.04 -13.15
N ALA A 176 -9.88 9.31 -12.28
CA ALA A 176 -10.06 7.89 -12.12
C ALA A 176 -11.50 7.59 -11.65
N ARG A 177 -12.06 6.47 -12.12
CA ARG A 177 -13.30 5.94 -11.54
C ARG A 177 -12.93 5.12 -10.33
N VAL A 178 -13.43 5.52 -9.17
CA VAL A 178 -13.19 4.83 -7.90
C VAL A 178 -14.51 4.30 -7.39
N SER A 179 -14.53 3.04 -6.99
CA SER A 179 -15.65 2.41 -6.29
C SER A 179 -15.12 1.76 -5.01
N GLU A 180 -15.76 2.07 -3.91
CA GLU A 180 -15.59 1.35 -2.65
C GLU A 180 -16.74 0.36 -2.53
N ALA A 181 -16.44 -0.90 -2.21
CA ALA A 181 -17.49 -1.87 -1.97
C ALA A 181 -18.36 -1.37 -0.80
N PRO A 182 -19.68 -1.42 -0.92
CA PRO A 182 -20.55 -1.08 0.19
C PRO A 182 -20.22 -1.97 1.38
N ASP A 183 -20.19 -1.42 2.58
CA ASP A 183 -19.90 -2.10 3.86
C ASP A 183 -21.04 -3.09 4.24
N VAL A 184 -21.53 -3.80 3.24
CA VAL A 184 -22.53 -4.86 3.35
C VAL A 184 -21.80 -6.18 3.46
N ALA A 185 -21.99 -6.87 4.56
CA ALA A 185 -21.39 -8.18 4.85
C ALA A 185 -19.85 -8.19 5.07
N GLY A 186 -19.27 -7.08 5.53
CA GLY A 186 -17.86 -7.05 5.94
C GLY A 186 -16.85 -7.07 4.79
N VAL A 187 -17.27 -6.81 3.56
CA VAL A 187 -16.36 -6.71 2.41
C VAL A 187 -15.68 -5.35 2.41
N LYS A 188 -14.38 -5.31 2.71
CA LYS A 188 -13.56 -4.10 2.66
C LYS A 188 -12.68 -4.14 1.41
N LYS A 189 -13.12 -3.45 0.34
CA LYS A 189 -12.48 -3.50 -0.97
C LYS A 189 -12.61 -2.18 -1.72
N TYR A 190 -11.52 -1.75 -2.34
CA TYR A 190 -11.49 -0.66 -3.32
C TYR A 190 -11.25 -1.20 -4.73
N THR A 191 -11.94 -0.63 -5.71
CA THR A 191 -11.62 -0.80 -7.13
C THR A 191 -11.42 0.56 -7.76
N MET A 192 -10.42 0.67 -8.62
CA MET A 192 -10.12 1.87 -9.38
C MET A 192 -9.84 1.53 -10.83
N SER A 193 -10.36 2.32 -11.77
CA SER A 193 -10.04 2.23 -13.18
C SER A 193 -9.75 3.59 -13.79
N TYR A 194 -8.74 3.64 -14.67
CA TYR A 194 -8.34 4.85 -15.39
C TYR A 194 -7.97 4.51 -16.84
N ASN A 195 -8.74 5.00 -17.81
CA ASN A 195 -8.59 4.71 -19.25
C ASN A 195 -7.69 5.72 -19.99
N GLY A 196 -6.78 6.40 -19.30
CA GLY A 196 -5.87 7.36 -19.88
C GLY A 196 -4.42 6.91 -19.81
N TRP A 197 -3.52 7.83 -20.17
CA TRP A 197 -2.09 7.65 -19.96
C TRP A 197 -1.72 7.99 -18.52
N VAL A 198 -1.11 7.05 -17.83
CA VAL A 198 -0.45 7.24 -16.53
C VAL A 198 1.05 7.37 -16.79
N LEU A 199 1.64 8.45 -16.32
CA LEU A 199 3.08 8.68 -16.45
C LEU A 199 3.86 7.94 -15.37
N PRO A 200 5.16 7.67 -15.58
CA PRO A 200 6.00 7.07 -14.56
C PRO A 200 5.93 7.86 -13.24
N ARG A 201 5.86 7.14 -12.13
CA ARG A 201 5.71 7.66 -10.76
C ARG A 201 4.34 8.28 -10.46
N ALA A 202 3.40 8.19 -11.37
CA ALA A 202 2.00 8.49 -11.09
C ALA A 202 1.24 7.20 -10.73
N GLY A 203 0.18 7.32 -9.94
CA GLY A 203 -0.57 6.18 -9.47
C GLY A 203 -1.58 6.54 -8.39
N VAL A 204 -1.71 5.67 -7.39
CA VAL A 204 -2.65 5.83 -6.27
C VAL A 204 -1.99 5.49 -4.95
N ALA A 205 -2.44 6.15 -3.88
CA ALA A 205 -2.10 5.81 -2.51
C ALA A 205 -3.37 5.45 -1.72
N PHE A 206 -3.24 4.49 -0.84
CA PHE A 206 -4.24 4.18 0.19
C PHE A 206 -3.70 4.62 1.52
N VAL A 207 -4.50 5.39 2.24
CA VAL A 207 -4.20 5.84 3.61
C VAL A 207 -5.25 5.29 4.55
N TRP A 208 -4.85 4.91 5.78
CA TRP A 208 -5.75 4.25 6.72
C TRP A 208 -5.64 4.74 8.14
N ILE A 209 -6.69 4.43 8.91
CA ILE A 209 -6.74 4.50 10.37
C ILE A 209 -7.02 3.07 10.86
N LEU A 210 -6.27 2.60 11.83
CA LEU A 210 -6.43 1.27 12.40
C LEU A 210 -7.64 1.23 13.37
N GLU A 211 -8.20 0.02 13.57
CA GLU A 211 -9.35 -0.16 14.47
C GLU A 211 -9.02 0.18 15.93
N ASP A 212 -7.82 -0.19 16.40
CA ASP A 212 -7.30 0.14 17.72
C ASP A 212 -7.15 1.66 17.95
N GLU A 213 -6.65 2.39 16.97
CA GLU A 213 -6.53 3.87 17.03
C GLU A 213 -7.87 4.60 16.99
N SER A 214 -8.87 4.01 16.34
CA SER A 214 -10.22 4.58 16.29
C SER A 214 -10.93 4.47 17.64
N LEU A 215 -10.72 3.38 18.38
CA LEU A 215 -11.28 3.15 19.71
C LEU A 215 -10.70 4.12 20.74
N ASP A 216 -9.38 4.34 20.74
CA ASP A 216 -8.73 5.28 21.67
C ASP A 216 -9.26 6.71 21.53
N LYS A 217 -9.50 7.17 20.31
CA LYS A 217 -10.07 8.50 20.05
C LYS A 217 -11.51 8.62 20.56
N SER A 218 -12.30 7.57 20.49
CA SER A 218 -13.67 7.57 21.00
C SER A 218 -13.71 7.61 22.53
N VAL A 219 -12.82 6.91 23.22
CA VAL A 219 -12.69 6.94 24.67
C VAL A 219 -12.24 8.32 25.16
N GLN A 220 -11.22 8.92 24.55
CA GLN A 220 -10.75 10.26 24.89
C GLN A 220 -11.81 11.35 24.63
N ALA A 221 -12.61 11.22 23.57
CA ALA A 221 -13.71 12.14 23.30
C ALA A 221 -14.82 12.04 24.35
N HIS A 222 -15.15 10.85 24.84
CA HIS A 222 -16.12 10.64 25.93
C HIS A 222 -15.61 11.20 27.26
N GLU A 223 -14.36 10.92 27.63
CA GLU A 223 -13.75 11.46 28.85
C GLU A 223 -13.71 13.00 28.85
N THR A 224 -13.42 13.60 27.70
CA THR A 224 -13.43 15.08 27.56
C THR A 224 -14.82 15.67 27.70
N GLN A 225 -15.87 14.99 27.19
CA GLN A 225 -17.25 15.43 27.35
C GLN A 225 -17.76 15.27 28.78
N GLU A 226 -17.46 14.19 29.47
CA GLU A 226 -17.82 13.98 30.87
C GLU A 226 -17.09 14.97 31.80
N GLY A 227 -15.78 15.21 31.54
CA GLY A 227 -15.04 16.24 32.29
C GLY A 227 -15.58 17.65 32.12
N ALA A 228 -16.05 17.99 30.90
CA ALA A 228 -16.69 19.29 30.65
C ALA A 228 -18.07 19.40 31.28
N ALA A 229 -18.86 18.33 31.32
CA ALA A 229 -20.16 18.28 31.96
C ALA A 229 -20.04 18.41 33.49
N GLN A 230 -19.07 17.77 34.14
CA GLN A 230 -18.80 17.85 35.56
C GLN A 230 -18.33 19.26 36.00
N THR A 231 -17.51 19.94 35.15
CA THR A 231 -17.06 21.32 35.44
C THR A 231 -18.19 22.34 35.27
N ALA A 232 -19.11 22.14 34.33
CA ALA A 232 -20.28 22.99 34.13
C ALA A 232 -21.30 22.83 35.28
N GLY A 233 -21.49 21.61 35.80
CA GLY A 233 -22.33 21.31 36.95
C GLY A 233 -21.83 21.97 38.26
N LYS A 234 -20.48 22.00 38.45
CA LYS A 234 -19.87 22.63 39.65
C LYS A 234 -19.94 24.16 39.65
N LYS A 235 -19.95 24.80 38.45
CA LYS A 235 -20.14 26.27 38.35
C LYS A 235 -21.57 26.69 38.64
N ARG A 236 -22.60 25.95 38.20
CA ARG A 236 -24.01 26.24 38.51
C ARG A 236 -24.38 26.07 39.98
N GLY A 237 -23.74 25.14 40.71
CA GLY A 237 -23.95 24.95 42.14
C GLY A 237 -23.37 26.06 43.01
N ARG A 238 -22.42 26.85 42.54
CA ARG A 238 -21.79 27.96 43.28
C ARG A 238 -22.52 29.30 43.13
N GLU A 239 -23.25 29.52 42.05
CA GLU A 239 -24.03 30.76 41.85
C GLU A 239 -25.35 30.75 42.60
N ASN A 240 -25.96 29.60 42.92
CA ASN A 240 -27.21 29.52 43.70
C ASN A 240 -27.01 29.60 45.23
N GLY A 241 -25.75 29.56 45.73
CA GLY A 241 -25.44 29.68 47.17
C GLY A 241 -25.24 31.10 47.66
N SER A 242 -25.07 32.09 46.77
CA SER A 242 -24.76 33.48 47.14
C SER A 242 -25.94 34.44 47.21
N ALA A 243 -27.20 33.99 46.90
CA ALA A 243 -28.36 34.85 46.82
C ALA A 243 -29.29 34.74 48.02
N ARG A 244 -28.89 34.15 49.15
CA ARG A 244 -29.79 33.98 50.33
C ARG A 244 -29.25 34.57 51.65
N SER A 245 -28.46 35.63 51.62
CA SER A 245 -28.03 36.29 52.87
C SER A 245 -27.97 37.81 52.72
N ALA A 246 -29.11 38.45 52.37
CA ALA A 246 -29.27 39.87 52.47
C ALA A 246 -30.78 40.25 52.55
N LYS A 247 -31.43 39.87 53.64
CA LYS A 247 -32.68 40.54 54.11
C LYS A 247 -32.93 40.12 55.54
N THR A 248 -32.41 40.85 56.47
CA THR A 248 -33.04 41.21 57.78
C THR A 248 -32.02 42.01 58.60
N ALA A 249 -32.14 43.31 58.61
CA ALA A 249 -32.12 44.24 59.73
C ALA A 249 -32.17 45.65 59.16
#